data_f31578593f2d1436ce4f69d69f6eb019
#
_entry.id   f31578593f2d1436ce4f69d69f6eb019
#
_cell.length_a   1.000
_cell.length_b   1.000
_cell.length_c   1.000
_cell.angle_alpha   90.00
_cell.angle_beta   90.00
_cell.angle_gamma   90.00
#
_symmetry.space_group_name_H-M   'P 1'
#
loop_
_entity.id
_entity.type
_entity.pdbx_description
1 polymer ?
#
loop_
_entity_poly.entity_id
_entity_poly.type
_entity_poly.pdbx_seq_one_letter_code
_entity_poly.pdbx_strand_id
1 'polypeptide(L)'
;MRSFAPVGILFLAALACESANSERIAAWKGTQKGPDKIEAALRSGNVPANLRAEAAAALVDIGRPEKVDEIMATLDAGERLEILKTLVEIHIKGMASPQVPKAREARDGLFSLRQFAPPAEQKRIDGVLLASIEKDLAEGRFTGSRHSLDKMLSAIGPAAGPMLVRLLGDPKSPAKGLAELLVKVCDEPTRDKGGVALLGRISAPGQPMASDMWLTLGMLGGPAVSEFLAGKMQKGSPEDAIDAAKALQQTRFPSVLPLALKIAADAKANKELRGEAFGVIEKIGGTEAEHGLLRIIAEDKNDIVRYRAHEAALEIGKGDAIVPALQAFSGKLSFKREDVVDFLVKDISKLGAKAKPQVLAALASPSALARMTAILALETNLPANPRARMGGPEDAAPLLKLAQDTATIKGFPPSATVGVEAKRVAALLQGKEN
;
A
#
# COMPACT_ATOMS: atom_id res chain seq x y z
N MET A 1 -39.67 73.57 37.98
CA MET A 1 -38.74 72.53 37.53
C MET A 1 -39.56 71.36 37.04
N ARG A 2 -39.75 71.21 35.72
CA ARG A 2 -40.53 70.13 35.09
C ARG A 2 -39.55 69.10 34.54
N SER A 3 -39.61 67.90 35.11
CA SER A 3 -38.84 66.74 34.68
C SER A 3 -39.44 66.22 33.36
N PHE A 4 -38.63 66.21 32.29
CA PHE A 4 -38.94 65.50 31.05
C PHE A 4 -38.38 64.10 31.17
N ALA A 5 -39.25 63.07 31.17
CA ALA A 5 -38.89 61.70 30.98
C ALA A 5 -38.75 61.45 29.47
N PRO A 6 -37.69 60.80 28.99
CA PRO A 6 -37.58 60.38 27.59
C PRO A 6 -38.44 59.12 27.37
N VAL A 7 -39.46 59.30 26.54
CA VAL A 7 -40.20 58.14 25.94
C VAL A 7 -39.27 57.38 25.05
N GLY A 8 -38.78 56.25 25.56
CA GLY A 8 -38.04 55.29 24.77
C GLY A 8 -38.97 54.65 23.72
N ILE A 9 -38.80 55.01 22.46
CA ILE A 9 -39.41 54.37 21.35
C ILE A 9 -38.72 52.98 21.17
N LEU A 10 -39.36 51.95 21.74
CA LEU A 10 -39.06 50.54 21.40
C LEU A 10 -39.47 50.36 19.93
N PHE A 11 -38.52 50.53 19.01
CA PHE A 11 -38.64 49.94 17.68
C PHE A 11 -38.55 48.42 17.85
N LEU A 12 -39.65 47.79 18.15
CA LEU A 12 -39.90 46.39 17.82
C LEU A 12 -39.78 46.30 16.29
N ALA A 13 -38.59 46.07 15.79
CA ALA A 13 -38.40 45.57 14.47
C ALA A 13 -39.11 44.19 14.43
N ALA A 14 -40.42 44.22 14.15
CA ALA A 14 -41.13 43.10 13.62
C ALA A 14 -40.45 42.81 12.28
N LEU A 15 -39.33 42.04 12.31
CA LEU A 15 -38.91 41.26 11.21
C LEU A 15 -40.14 40.38 10.88
N ALA A 16 -40.95 40.86 9.93
CA ALA A 16 -41.96 40.05 9.30
C ALA A 16 -41.25 38.77 8.90
N CYS A 17 -41.39 37.71 9.69
CA CYS A 17 -40.98 36.36 9.33
C CYS A 17 -41.79 36.02 8.09
N GLU A 18 -41.29 36.41 6.91
CA GLU A 18 -41.80 35.91 5.66
C GLU A 18 -41.75 34.41 5.78
N SER A 19 -42.93 33.77 5.92
CA SER A 19 -43.02 32.31 6.04
C SER A 19 -42.31 31.70 4.85
N ALA A 20 -41.34 30.79 5.10
CA ALA A 20 -40.67 30.09 4.05
C ALA A 20 -41.66 29.30 3.22
N ASN A 21 -41.57 29.41 1.91
CA ASN A 21 -42.24 28.54 0.94
C ASN A 21 -41.31 28.30 -0.25
N SER A 22 -41.63 27.35 -1.13
CA SER A 22 -40.77 26.95 -2.25
C SER A 22 -40.39 28.11 -3.19
N GLU A 23 -41.37 29.00 -3.50
CA GLU A 23 -41.14 30.14 -4.38
C GLU A 23 -40.17 31.17 -3.75
N ARG A 24 -40.32 31.43 -2.47
CA ARG A 24 -39.44 32.36 -1.72
C ARG A 24 -38.04 31.79 -1.56
N ILE A 25 -37.89 30.50 -1.23
CA ILE A 25 -36.60 29.83 -1.17
C ILE A 25 -35.89 29.95 -2.52
N ALA A 26 -36.58 29.71 -3.62
CA ALA A 26 -36.03 29.89 -4.97
C ALA A 26 -35.65 31.36 -5.25
N ALA A 27 -36.47 32.33 -4.88
CA ALA A 27 -36.19 33.75 -5.07
C ALA A 27 -35.00 34.25 -4.22
N TRP A 28 -34.84 33.74 -2.99
CA TRP A 28 -33.75 34.12 -2.10
C TRP A 28 -32.36 33.76 -2.67
N LYS A 29 -32.22 32.73 -3.51
CA LYS A 29 -30.95 32.38 -4.15
C LYS A 29 -30.28 33.54 -4.88
N GLY A 30 -31.06 34.47 -5.45
CA GLY A 30 -30.56 35.59 -6.23
C GLY A 30 -30.43 36.89 -5.44
N THR A 31 -30.67 36.92 -4.11
CA THR A 31 -30.66 38.15 -3.32
C THR A 31 -29.48 38.25 -2.37
N GLN A 32 -29.01 39.46 -2.06
CA GLN A 32 -27.83 39.68 -1.20
C GLN A 32 -27.99 39.07 0.22
N LYS A 33 -29.19 39.14 0.80
CA LYS A 33 -29.51 38.58 2.12
C LYS A 33 -30.15 37.18 2.03
N GLY A 34 -30.21 36.63 0.84
CA GLY A 34 -30.85 35.33 0.58
C GLY A 34 -30.20 34.16 1.28
N PRO A 35 -28.88 34.04 1.24
CA PRO A 35 -28.17 32.93 1.93
C PRO A 35 -28.53 32.86 3.42
N ASP A 36 -28.57 34.01 4.14
CA ASP A 36 -28.89 34.02 5.56
C ASP A 36 -30.34 33.63 5.84
N LYS A 37 -31.30 34.02 4.94
CA LYS A 37 -32.71 33.64 5.04
C LYS A 37 -32.88 32.11 4.77
N ILE A 38 -32.12 31.56 3.83
CA ILE A 38 -32.15 30.15 3.52
C ILE A 38 -31.56 29.31 4.69
N GLU A 39 -30.43 29.76 5.29
CA GLU A 39 -29.87 29.14 6.49
C GLU A 39 -30.84 29.17 7.66
N ALA A 40 -31.52 30.33 7.90
CA ALA A 40 -32.53 30.48 8.95
C ALA A 40 -33.73 29.53 8.71
N ALA A 41 -34.17 29.38 7.47
CA ALA A 41 -35.25 28.43 7.10
C ALA A 41 -34.84 26.99 7.38
N LEU A 42 -33.59 26.59 7.05
CA LEU A 42 -33.08 25.25 7.32
C LEU A 42 -32.98 24.95 8.83
N ARG A 43 -32.57 25.91 9.64
CA ARG A 43 -32.43 25.79 11.11
C ARG A 43 -33.77 25.78 11.86
N SER A 44 -34.80 26.39 11.32
CA SER A 44 -36.06 26.64 12.05
C SER A 44 -36.94 25.39 12.15
N GLY A 45 -37.17 24.89 13.35
CA GLY A 45 -38.11 23.81 13.64
C GLY A 45 -39.58 24.14 13.28
N ASN A 46 -39.92 25.42 13.10
CA ASN A 46 -41.25 25.87 12.67
C ASN A 46 -41.49 25.77 11.16
N VAL A 47 -40.43 25.52 10.39
CA VAL A 47 -40.51 25.28 8.92
C VAL A 47 -40.68 23.80 8.66
N PRO A 48 -41.68 23.41 7.85
CA PRO A 48 -41.88 22.00 7.48
C PRO A 48 -40.61 21.33 6.90
N ALA A 49 -40.38 20.06 7.21
CA ALA A 49 -39.18 19.32 6.83
C ALA A 49 -38.88 19.33 5.32
N ASN A 50 -39.92 19.28 4.47
CA ASN A 50 -39.78 19.37 3.01
C ASN A 50 -39.20 20.74 2.58
N LEU A 51 -39.68 21.84 3.17
CA LEU A 51 -39.15 23.18 2.89
C LEU A 51 -37.75 23.39 3.47
N ARG A 52 -37.43 22.79 4.60
CA ARG A 52 -36.08 22.75 5.14
C ARG A 52 -35.14 21.99 4.20
N ALA A 53 -35.59 20.90 3.62
CA ALA A 53 -34.82 20.17 2.61
C ALA A 53 -34.61 20.99 1.32
N GLU A 54 -35.63 21.72 0.86
CA GLU A 54 -35.47 22.66 -0.26
C GLU A 54 -34.50 23.80 0.07
N ALA A 55 -34.50 24.31 1.29
CA ALA A 55 -33.52 25.29 1.75
C ALA A 55 -32.10 24.73 1.77
N ALA A 56 -31.91 23.49 2.22
CA ALA A 56 -30.60 22.81 2.15
C ALA A 56 -30.13 22.65 0.70
N ALA A 57 -31.00 22.21 -0.21
CA ALA A 57 -30.67 22.12 -1.64
C ALA A 57 -30.33 23.50 -2.24
N ALA A 58 -31.06 24.53 -1.84
CA ALA A 58 -30.80 25.90 -2.28
C ALA A 58 -29.42 26.42 -1.80
N LEU A 59 -28.96 26.06 -0.59
CA LEU A 59 -27.61 26.36 -0.12
C LEU A 59 -26.53 25.70 -0.96
N VAL A 60 -26.74 24.44 -1.37
CA VAL A 60 -25.85 23.77 -2.30
C VAL A 60 -25.78 24.48 -3.65
N ASP A 61 -26.95 24.85 -4.21
CA ASP A 61 -27.04 25.54 -5.50
C ASP A 61 -26.33 26.90 -5.53
N ILE A 62 -26.25 27.60 -4.40
CA ILE A 62 -25.54 28.88 -4.28
C ILE A 62 -24.09 28.74 -3.79
N GLY A 63 -23.54 27.49 -3.79
CA GLY A 63 -22.15 27.19 -3.47
C GLY A 63 -21.82 27.21 -1.98
N ARG A 64 -22.80 26.94 -1.10
CA ARG A 64 -22.61 26.87 0.38
C ARG A 64 -22.91 25.48 0.97
N PRO A 65 -22.44 24.38 0.38
CA PRO A 65 -22.75 23.03 0.85
C PRO A 65 -22.22 22.75 2.27
N GLU A 66 -21.12 23.40 2.69
CA GLU A 66 -20.57 23.27 4.04
C GLU A 66 -21.54 23.75 5.13
N LYS A 67 -22.42 24.73 4.82
CA LYS A 67 -23.46 25.18 5.72
C LYS A 67 -24.57 24.14 5.94
N VAL A 68 -24.85 23.34 4.92
CA VAL A 68 -25.76 22.20 5.07
C VAL A 68 -25.18 21.19 6.05
N ASP A 69 -23.92 20.79 5.87
CA ASP A 69 -23.27 19.83 6.74
C ASP A 69 -23.21 20.34 8.20
N GLU A 70 -22.85 21.61 8.39
CA GLU A 70 -22.81 22.27 9.71
C GLU A 70 -24.17 22.25 10.39
N ILE A 71 -25.24 22.66 9.69
CA ILE A 71 -26.58 22.74 10.25
C ILE A 71 -27.15 21.34 10.54
N MET A 72 -27.02 20.40 9.59
CA MET A 72 -27.47 19.03 9.77
C MET A 72 -26.82 18.33 10.97
N ALA A 73 -25.55 18.67 11.28
CA ALA A 73 -24.86 18.13 12.45
C ALA A 73 -25.47 18.64 13.79
N THR A 74 -26.09 19.82 13.80
CA THR A 74 -26.66 20.46 15.02
C THR A 74 -28.10 20.06 15.29
N LEU A 75 -28.83 19.52 14.31
CA LEU A 75 -30.22 19.11 14.45
C LEU A 75 -30.35 17.84 15.29
N ASP A 76 -31.50 17.68 15.98
CA ASP A 76 -31.80 16.41 16.60
C ASP A 76 -31.99 15.27 15.57
N ALA A 77 -31.91 14.03 16.05
CA ALA A 77 -31.93 12.86 15.15
C ALA A 77 -33.25 12.71 14.37
N GLY A 78 -34.38 13.10 14.98
CA GLY A 78 -35.71 12.99 14.35
C GLY A 78 -35.89 14.04 13.26
N GLU A 79 -35.62 15.31 13.58
CA GLU A 79 -35.67 16.41 12.61
C GLU A 79 -34.73 16.17 11.42
N ARG A 80 -33.51 15.76 11.72
CA ARG A 80 -32.50 15.44 10.71
C ARG A 80 -32.97 14.33 9.76
N LEU A 81 -33.58 13.27 10.29
CA LEU A 81 -34.07 12.15 9.48
C LEU A 81 -35.19 12.58 8.52
N GLU A 82 -36.14 13.41 8.97
CA GLU A 82 -37.22 13.90 8.13
C GLU A 82 -36.73 14.81 6.99
N ILE A 83 -35.78 15.69 7.27
CA ILE A 83 -35.15 16.54 6.25
C ILE A 83 -34.35 15.66 5.28
N LEU A 84 -33.57 14.69 5.80
CA LEU A 84 -32.71 13.80 5.04
C LEU A 84 -33.49 13.02 3.99
N LYS A 85 -34.68 12.45 4.33
CA LYS A 85 -35.52 11.70 3.40
C LYS A 85 -35.84 12.50 2.14
N THR A 86 -36.28 13.76 2.32
CA THR A 86 -36.62 14.63 1.21
C THR A 86 -35.39 15.11 0.44
N LEU A 87 -34.32 15.44 1.14
CA LEU A 87 -33.09 15.95 0.53
C LEU A 87 -32.36 14.88 -0.30
N VAL A 88 -32.39 13.63 0.15
CA VAL A 88 -31.90 12.49 -0.64
C VAL A 88 -32.63 12.37 -1.98
N GLU A 89 -33.97 12.49 -1.98
CA GLU A 89 -34.76 12.44 -3.23
C GLU A 89 -34.45 13.61 -4.17
N ILE A 90 -34.24 14.81 -3.61
CA ILE A 90 -33.83 15.99 -4.41
C ILE A 90 -32.49 15.71 -5.10
N HIS A 91 -31.50 15.20 -4.37
CA HIS A 91 -30.18 14.90 -4.96
C HIS A 91 -30.24 13.74 -5.96
N ILE A 92 -31.01 12.68 -5.69
CA ILE A 92 -31.21 11.57 -6.66
C ILE A 92 -31.80 12.10 -7.97
N LYS A 93 -32.80 12.95 -7.91
CA LYS A 93 -33.37 13.62 -9.10
C LYS A 93 -32.34 14.52 -9.77
N GLY A 94 -31.58 15.28 -8.99
CA GLY A 94 -30.51 16.16 -9.48
C GLY A 94 -29.42 15.42 -10.26
N MET A 95 -29.07 14.20 -9.82
CA MET A 95 -28.11 13.34 -10.51
C MET A 95 -28.56 12.88 -11.91
N ALA A 96 -29.85 12.90 -12.19
CA ALA A 96 -30.41 12.62 -13.52
C ALA A 96 -30.36 13.85 -14.45
N SER A 97 -29.86 14.99 -14.01
CA SER A 97 -29.74 16.20 -14.81
C SER A 97 -28.88 15.98 -16.07
N PRO A 98 -29.33 16.44 -17.26
CA PRO A 98 -28.49 16.44 -18.45
C PRO A 98 -27.28 17.38 -18.36
N GLN A 99 -27.30 18.31 -17.41
CA GLN A 99 -26.19 19.22 -17.13
C GLN A 99 -25.18 18.55 -16.22
N VAL A 100 -24.04 18.14 -16.78
CA VAL A 100 -22.99 17.41 -16.06
C VAL A 100 -22.56 18.09 -14.74
N PRO A 101 -22.36 19.42 -14.66
CA PRO A 101 -22.02 20.08 -13.39
C PRO A 101 -23.09 19.86 -12.32
N LYS A 102 -24.37 20.04 -12.65
CA LYS A 102 -25.49 19.84 -11.70
C LYS A 102 -25.59 18.40 -11.22
N ALA A 103 -25.42 17.43 -12.13
CA ALA A 103 -25.43 16.01 -11.76
C ALA A 103 -24.27 15.69 -10.77
N ARG A 104 -23.11 16.31 -10.96
CA ARG A 104 -21.95 16.16 -10.04
C ARG A 104 -22.21 16.80 -8.68
N GLU A 105 -22.71 18.02 -8.65
CA GLU A 105 -23.07 18.71 -7.41
C GLU A 105 -24.10 17.91 -6.60
N ALA A 106 -25.11 17.37 -7.28
CA ALA A 106 -26.09 16.50 -6.65
C ALA A 106 -25.48 15.21 -6.08
N ARG A 107 -24.52 14.59 -6.80
CA ARG A 107 -23.78 13.42 -6.30
C ARG A 107 -22.93 13.78 -5.08
N ASP A 108 -22.21 14.88 -5.14
CA ASP A 108 -21.37 15.34 -4.03
C ASP A 108 -22.20 15.67 -2.79
N GLY A 109 -23.38 16.30 -2.97
CA GLY A 109 -24.36 16.54 -1.92
C GLY A 109 -24.89 15.25 -1.31
N LEU A 110 -25.26 14.28 -2.16
CA LEU A 110 -25.72 12.97 -1.70
C LEU A 110 -24.64 12.23 -0.90
N PHE A 111 -23.39 12.31 -1.33
CA PHE A 111 -22.27 11.72 -0.60
C PHE A 111 -22.05 12.39 0.79
N SER A 112 -22.15 13.71 0.86
CA SER A 112 -22.05 14.43 2.15
C SER A 112 -23.18 14.04 3.12
N LEU A 113 -24.39 13.80 2.62
CA LEU A 113 -25.54 13.40 3.44
C LEU A 113 -25.40 11.98 4.03
N ARG A 114 -24.59 11.14 3.41
CA ARG A 114 -24.38 9.75 3.82
C ARG A 114 -24.01 9.62 5.31
N GLN A 115 -23.21 10.53 5.83
CA GLN A 115 -22.76 10.51 7.23
C GLN A 115 -23.91 10.70 8.25
N PHE A 116 -25.02 11.31 7.83
CA PHE A 116 -26.18 11.57 8.68
C PHE A 116 -27.28 10.51 8.53
N ALA A 117 -27.14 9.60 7.59
CA ALA A 117 -28.13 8.59 7.26
C ALA A 117 -28.05 7.36 8.17
N PRO A 118 -29.19 6.79 8.59
CA PRO A 118 -29.21 5.50 9.27
C PRO A 118 -28.74 4.37 8.31
N PRO A 119 -28.28 3.20 8.82
CA PRO A 119 -27.65 2.16 8.00
C PRO A 119 -28.44 1.72 6.76
N ALA A 120 -29.76 1.62 6.86
CA ALA A 120 -30.60 1.24 5.72
C ALA A 120 -30.58 2.30 4.61
N GLU A 121 -30.64 3.58 4.99
CA GLU A 121 -30.59 4.69 4.05
C GLU A 121 -29.16 4.90 3.51
N GLN A 122 -28.10 4.69 4.33
CA GLN A 122 -26.73 4.66 3.84
C GLN A 122 -26.57 3.65 2.72
N LYS A 123 -27.07 2.43 2.90
CA LYS A 123 -27.00 1.38 1.85
C LYS A 123 -27.72 1.80 0.58
N ARG A 124 -28.86 2.49 0.69
CA ARG A 124 -29.60 3.02 -0.46
C ARG A 124 -28.79 4.10 -1.18
N ILE A 125 -28.26 5.07 -0.42
CA ILE A 125 -27.37 6.13 -0.92
C ILE A 125 -26.17 5.53 -1.63
N ASP A 126 -25.49 4.56 -1.01
CA ASP A 126 -24.34 3.87 -1.57
C ASP A 126 -24.66 3.22 -2.93
N GLY A 127 -25.79 2.54 -3.04
CA GLY A 127 -26.24 1.95 -4.29
C GLY A 127 -26.42 2.97 -5.42
N VAL A 128 -27.05 4.11 -5.11
CA VAL A 128 -27.25 5.21 -6.08
C VAL A 128 -25.93 5.87 -6.48
N LEU A 129 -25.05 6.12 -5.50
CA LEU A 129 -23.70 6.69 -5.74
C LEU A 129 -22.88 5.77 -6.63
N LEU A 130 -22.85 4.47 -6.33
CA LEU A 130 -22.09 3.49 -7.11
C LEU A 130 -22.58 3.41 -8.56
N ALA A 131 -23.90 3.40 -8.79
CA ALA A 131 -24.45 3.40 -10.15
C ALA A 131 -24.06 4.66 -10.94
N SER A 132 -24.05 5.83 -10.29
CA SER A 132 -23.63 7.08 -10.91
C SER A 132 -22.11 7.10 -11.21
N ILE A 133 -21.31 6.61 -10.27
CA ILE A 133 -19.85 6.52 -10.41
C ILE A 133 -19.50 5.55 -11.55
N GLU A 134 -20.15 4.38 -11.60
CA GLU A 134 -19.93 3.38 -12.65
C GLU A 134 -20.20 3.96 -14.04
N LYS A 135 -21.32 4.67 -14.20
CA LYS A 135 -21.65 5.34 -15.46
C LYS A 135 -20.59 6.37 -15.85
N ASP A 136 -20.17 7.23 -14.93
CA ASP A 136 -19.20 8.27 -15.21
C ASP A 136 -17.80 7.71 -15.51
N LEU A 137 -17.41 6.61 -14.85
CA LEU A 137 -16.15 5.90 -15.15
C LEU A 137 -16.18 5.24 -16.53
N ALA A 138 -17.29 4.55 -16.88
CA ALA A 138 -17.44 3.93 -18.18
C ALA A 138 -17.44 4.95 -19.34
N GLU A 139 -17.90 6.16 -19.09
CA GLU A 139 -17.92 7.26 -20.06
C GLU A 139 -16.68 8.17 -19.99
N GLY A 140 -15.72 7.88 -19.12
CA GLY A 140 -14.49 8.69 -18.92
C GLY A 140 -14.76 10.09 -18.36
N ARG A 141 -15.92 10.30 -17.72
CA ARG A 141 -16.40 11.62 -17.27
C ARG A 141 -16.18 11.89 -15.78
N PHE A 142 -15.54 11.00 -15.05
CA PHE A 142 -15.32 11.19 -13.60
C PHE A 142 -14.22 12.24 -13.35
N THR A 143 -14.54 13.52 -13.55
CA THR A 143 -13.65 14.66 -13.32
C THR A 143 -14.40 15.80 -12.63
N GLY A 144 -13.70 16.66 -11.89
CA GLY A 144 -14.27 17.90 -11.35
C GLY A 144 -15.28 17.72 -10.20
N SER A 145 -15.26 16.59 -9.49
CA SER A 145 -16.05 16.38 -8.27
C SER A 145 -15.41 17.06 -7.06
N ARG A 146 -16.22 17.58 -6.14
CA ARG A 146 -15.77 18.11 -4.84
C ARG A 146 -15.07 17.03 -3.99
N HIS A 147 -15.54 15.79 -4.10
CA HIS A 147 -14.94 14.64 -3.44
C HIS A 147 -14.22 13.78 -4.48
N SER A 148 -13.01 13.36 -4.16
CA SER A 148 -12.27 12.42 -5.01
C SER A 148 -12.97 11.06 -5.06
N LEU A 149 -12.83 10.36 -6.19
CA LEU A 149 -13.31 9.00 -6.35
C LEU A 149 -12.81 8.07 -5.23
N ASP A 150 -11.53 8.19 -4.92
CA ASP A 150 -10.87 7.45 -3.84
C ASP A 150 -11.57 7.66 -2.48
N LYS A 151 -11.89 8.92 -2.13
CA LYS A 151 -12.59 9.26 -0.89
C LYS A 151 -14.00 8.66 -0.86
N MET A 152 -14.75 8.77 -1.98
CA MET A 152 -16.10 8.21 -2.07
C MET A 152 -16.09 6.69 -1.91
N LEU A 153 -15.26 5.99 -2.69
CA LEU A 153 -15.21 4.54 -2.66
C LEU A 153 -14.63 3.99 -1.34
N SER A 154 -13.66 4.69 -0.75
CA SER A 154 -13.14 4.32 0.59
C SER A 154 -14.22 4.45 1.68
N ALA A 155 -15.08 5.46 1.60
CA ALA A 155 -16.19 5.62 2.55
C ALA A 155 -17.31 4.59 2.34
N ILE A 156 -17.60 4.22 1.09
CA ILE A 156 -18.57 3.17 0.74
C ILE A 156 -18.01 1.78 1.14
N GLY A 157 -16.69 1.58 0.96
CA GLY A 157 -16.00 0.37 1.35
C GLY A 157 -16.30 -0.84 0.45
N PRO A 158 -16.37 -2.06 1.02
CA PRO A 158 -16.49 -3.31 0.25
C PRO A 158 -17.70 -3.38 -0.68
N ALA A 159 -18.75 -2.60 -0.43
CA ALA A 159 -19.93 -2.54 -1.30
C ALA A 159 -19.61 -2.05 -2.72
N ALA A 160 -18.49 -1.35 -2.92
CA ALA A 160 -18.00 -0.94 -4.23
C ALA A 160 -17.40 -2.09 -5.05
N GLY A 161 -17.03 -3.20 -4.41
CA GLY A 161 -16.32 -4.32 -5.03
C GLY A 161 -16.97 -4.86 -6.31
N PRO A 162 -18.26 -5.22 -6.33
CA PRO A 162 -18.92 -5.75 -7.53
C PRO A 162 -18.86 -4.80 -8.74
N MET A 163 -18.97 -3.49 -8.52
CA MET A 163 -18.82 -2.47 -9.55
C MET A 163 -17.37 -2.42 -10.08
N LEU A 164 -16.38 -2.36 -9.20
CA LEU A 164 -14.97 -2.32 -9.57
C LEU A 164 -14.55 -3.57 -10.35
N VAL A 165 -15.04 -4.75 -9.95
CA VAL A 165 -14.79 -6.02 -10.66
C VAL A 165 -15.36 -5.98 -12.08
N ARG A 166 -16.61 -5.47 -12.28
CA ARG A 166 -17.18 -5.34 -13.62
C ARG A 166 -16.38 -4.40 -14.50
N LEU A 167 -15.98 -3.25 -13.97
CA LEU A 167 -15.17 -2.27 -14.69
C LEU A 167 -13.77 -2.79 -15.04
N LEU A 168 -13.14 -3.62 -14.20
CA LEU A 168 -11.88 -4.27 -14.53
C LEU A 168 -11.98 -5.21 -15.74
N GLY A 169 -13.13 -5.85 -15.92
CA GLY A 169 -13.41 -6.68 -17.10
C GLY A 169 -13.72 -5.87 -18.37
N ASP A 170 -14.03 -4.58 -18.27
CA ASP A 170 -14.31 -3.73 -19.43
C ASP A 170 -13.02 -3.23 -20.09
N PRO A 171 -12.77 -3.55 -21.40
CA PRO A 171 -11.57 -3.10 -22.11
C PRO A 171 -11.37 -1.58 -22.17
N LYS A 172 -12.44 -0.80 -22.06
CA LYS A 172 -12.39 0.66 -22.11
C LYS A 172 -12.00 1.31 -20.79
N SER A 173 -12.08 0.57 -19.69
CA SER A 173 -11.84 1.10 -18.35
C SER A 173 -10.34 1.09 -17.99
N PRO A 174 -9.84 2.08 -17.20
CA PRO A 174 -8.44 2.17 -16.77
C PRO A 174 -8.12 1.12 -15.70
N ALA A 175 -7.55 -0.03 -16.10
CA ALA A 175 -7.37 -1.19 -15.22
C ALA A 175 -6.54 -0.88 -13.96
N LYS A 176 -5.40 -0.20 -14.08
CA LYS A 176 -4.49 0.08 -12.95
C LYS A 176 -5.18 0.85 -11.84
N GLY A 177 -5.80 1.98 -12.14
CA GLY A 177 -6.48 2.80 -11.12
C GLY A 177 -7.65 2.07 -10.45
N LEU A 178 -8.40 1.26 -11.21
CA LEU A 178 -9.48 0.43 -10.66
C LEU A 178 -8.96 -0.69 -9.74
N ALA A 179 -7.83 -1.31 -10.10
CA ALA A 179 -7.20 -2.32 -9.26
C ALA A 179 -6.67 -1.73 -7.96
N GLU A 180 -6.01 -0.57 -8.01
CA GLU A 180 -5.55 0.16 -6.81
C GLU A 180 -6.72 0.45 -5.86
N LEU A 181 -7.86 0.91 -6.39
CA LEU A 181 -9.07 1.13 -5.61
C LEU A 181 -9.63 -0.17 -5.03
N LEU A 182 -9.70 -1.24 -5.83
CA LEU A 182 -10.20 -2.54 -5.39
C LEU A 182 -9.35 -3.11 -4.25
N VAL A 183 -8.03 -3.01 -4.36
CA VAL A 183 -7.09 -3.45 -3.30
C VAL A 183 -7.27 -2.64 -2.02
N LYS A 184 -7.56 -1.35 -2.14
CA LYS A 184 -7.72 -0.46 -1.00
C LYS A 184 -9.03 -0.68 -0.24
N VAL A 185 -10.14 -0.98 -0.94
CA VAL A 185 -11.48 -0.96 -0.35
C VAL A 185 -12.09 -2.35 -0.14
N CYS A 186 -11.53 -3.40 -0.75
CA CYS A 186 -12.12 -4.74 -0.75
C CYS A 186 -11.21 -5.80 -0.11
N ASP A 187 -11.85 -6.87 0.33
CA ASP A 187 -11.21 -8.08 0.84
C ASP A 187 -10.53 -8.91 -0.28
N GLU A 188 -9.74 -9.89 0.13
CA GLU A 188 -9.01 -10.79 -0.77
C GLU A 188 -9.95 -11.54 -1.75
N PRO A 189 -11.07 -12.17 -1.31
CA PRO A 189 -11.98 -12.85 -2.25
C PRO A 189 -12.56 -11.94 -3.34
N THR A 190 -12.77 -10.67 -3.06
CA THR A 190 -13.26 -9.71 -4.05
C THR A 190 -12.15 -9.27 -4.99
N ARG A 191 -10.91 -9.13 -4.49
CA ARG A 191 -9.72 -8.87 -5.32
C ARG A 191 -9.45 -10.01 -6.29
N ASP A 192 -9.60 -11.27 -5.85
CA ASP A 192 -9.48 -12.45 -6.70
C ASP A 192 -10.46 -12.42 -7.88
N LYS A 193 -11.72 -12.03 -7.62
CA LYS A 193 -12.70 -11.83 -8.70
C LYS A 193 -12.27 -10.73 -9.67
N GLY A 194 -11.66 -9.66 -9.17
CA GLY A 194 -11.08 -8.60 -9.99
C GLY A 194 -9.95 -9.12 -10.88
N GLY A 195 -9.08 -9.96 -10.32
CA GLY A 195 -8.02 -10.65 -11.05
C GLY A 195 -8.56 -11.53 -12.18
N VAL A 196 -9.59 -12.33 -11.90
CA VAL A 196 -10.27 -13.17 -12.91
C VAL A 196 -10.91 -12.32 -14.01
N ALA A 197 -11.57 -11.23 -13.65
CA ALA A 197 -12.18 -10.31 -14.63
C ALA A 197 -11.12 -9.68 -15.55
N LEU A 198 -9.99 -9.25 -14.98
CA LEU A 198 -8.87 -8.70 -15.75
C LEU A 198 -8.21 -9.76 -16.64
N LEU A 199 -8.04 -10.99 -16.15
CA LEU A 199 -7.56 -12.12 -16.97
C LEU A 199 -8.46 -12.37 -18.17
N GLY A 200 -9.78 -12.37 -17.99
CA GLY A 200 -10.74 -12.50 -19.09
C GLY A 200 -10.57 -11.43 -20.16
N ARG A 201 -10.28 -10.20 -19.74
CA ARG A 201 -10.05 -9.06 -20.64
C ARG A 201 -8.77 -9.19 -21.46
N ILE A 202 -7.65 -9.63 -20.86
CA ILE A 202 -6.33 -9.71 -21.51
C ILE A 202 -6.09 -11.02 -22.27
N SER A 203 -6.91 -12.05 -22.04
CA SER A 203 -6.82 -13.34 -22.75
C SER A 203 -7.37 -13.27 -24.17
N ALA A 204 -7.82 -12.11 -24.64
CA ALA A 204 -8.26 -11.91 -26.02
C ALA A 204 -7.10 -12.13 -26.99
N PRO A 205 -7.27 -12.97 -28.03
CA PRO A 205 -6.18 -13.31 -28.94
C PRO A 205 -5.61 -12.09 -29.68
N GLY A 206 -4.28 -11.99 -29.77
CA GLY A 206 -3.59 -11.08 -30.69
C GLY A 206 -3.18 -9.72 -30.16
N GLN A 207 -3.34 -9.43 -28.86
CA GLN A 207 -2.79 -8.21 -28.27
C GLN A 207 -1.63 -8.53 -27.33
N PRO A 208 -0.43 -7.91 -27.51
CA PRO A 208 0.62 -7.98 -26.50
C PRO A 208 0.14 -7.35 -25.21
N MET A 209 0.43 -7.98 -24.09
CA MET A 209 0.07 -7.45 -22.78
C MET A 209 0.96 -6.26 -22.44
N ALA A 210 0.36 -5.10 -22.16
CA ALA A 210 1.10 -3.92 -21.75
C ALA A 210 1.80 -4.15 -20.38
N SER A 211 2.97 -3.55 -20.18
CA SER A 211 3.79 -3.78 -18.97
C SER A 211 3.06 -3.43 -17.66
N ASP A 212 2.18 -2.44 -17.68
CA ASP A 212 1.38 -2.05 -16.52
C ASP A 212 0.31 -3.09 -16.15
N MET A 213 -0.16 -3.90 -17.11
CA MET A 213 -1.13 -4.98 -16.88
C MET A 213 -0.54 -6.12 -16.05
N TRP A 214 0.75 -6.47 -16.28
CA TRP A 214 1.43 -7.49 -15.47
C TRP A 214 1.43 -7.11 -13.99
N LEU A 215 1.87 -5.89 -13.68
CA LEU A 215 1.89 -5.39 -12.30
C LEU A 215 0.48 -5.29 -11.70
N THR A 216 -0.50 -4.90 -12.51
CA THR A 216 -1.91 -4.83 -12.09
C THR A 216 -2.45 -6.21 -11.70
N LEU A 217 -2.15 -7.25 -12.47
CA LEU A 217 -2.48 -8.63 -12.11
C LEU A 217 -1.81 -9.06 -10.80
N GLY A 218 -0.50 -8.81 -10.69
CA GLY A 218 0.24 -9.13 -9.47
C GLY A 218 -0.32 -8.47 -8.23
N MET A 219 -0.79 -7.22 -8.34
CA MET A 219 -1.41 -6.46 -7.25
C MET A 219 -2.75 -7.04 -6.83
N LEU A 220 -3.58 -7.48 -7.78
CA LEU A 220 -4.89 -8.08 -7.49
C LEU A 220 -4.75 -9.44 -6.80
N GLY A 221 -3.81 -10.24 -7.24
CA GLY A 221 -3.55 -11.53 -6.62
C GLY A 221 -4.54 -12.62 -7.01
N GLY A 222 -4.64 -13.64 -6.16
CA GLY A 222 -5.56 -14.75 -6.29
C GLY A 222 -5.04 -15.98 -7.04
N PRO A 223 -5.70 -17.14 -6.86
CA PRO A 223 -5.22 -18.42 -7.42
C PRO A 223 -5.12 -18.43 -8.93
N ALA A 224 -6.14 -17.93 -9.63
CA ALA A 224 -6.16 -17.90 -11.10
C ALA A 224 -5.07 -16.99 -11.68
N VAL A 225 -4.82 -15.84 -11.03
CA VAL A 225 -3.73 -14.93 -11.41
C VAL A 225 -2.38 -15.59 -11.17
N SER A 226 -2.20 -16.23 -10.02
CA SER A 226 -0.96 -16.93 -9.67
C SER A 226 -0.64 -18.06 -10.68
N GLU A 227 -1.63 -18.85 -11.06
CA GLU A 227 -1.49 -19.91 -12.07
C GLU A 227 -1.12 -19.33 -13.44
N PHE A 228 -1.80 -18.28 -13.87
CA PHE A 228 -1.49 -17.60 -15.14
C PHE A 228 -0.07 -17.05 -15.15
N LEU A 229 0.34 -16.30 -14.12
CA LEU A 229 1.67 -15.71 -14.02
C LEU A 229 2.76 -16.79 -13.93
N ALA A 230 2.55 -17.86 -13.15
CA ALA A 230 3.45 -19.00 -13.09
C ALA A 230 3.59 -19.70 -14.44
N GLY A 231 2.48 -19.88 -15.16
CA GLY A 231 2.49 -20.42 -16.53
C GLY A 231 3.31 -19.58 -17.50
N LYS A 232 3.18 -18.26 -17.44
CA LYS A 232 3.97 -17.31 -18.23
C LYS A 232 5.44 -17.28 -17.83
N MET A 233 5.75 -17.30 -16.53
CA MET A 233 7.11 -17.39 -16.01
C MET A 233 7.82 -18.67 -16.47
N GLN A 234 7.11 -19.77 -16.65
CA GLN A 234 7.66 -21.05 -17.06
C GLN A 234 7.77 -21.24 -18.58
N LYS A 235 6.79 -20.74 -19.36
CA LYS A 235 6.59 -21.09 -20.77
C LYS A 235 6.41 -19.88 -21.69
N GLY A 236 6.42 -18.66 -21.15
CA GLY A 236 6.28 -17.44 -21.94
C GLY A 236 7.51 -17.12 -22.79
N SER A 237 7.43 -16.06 -23.58
CA SER A 237 8.61 -15.44 -24.17
C SER A 237 9.57 -14.99 -23.06
N PRO A 238 10.87 -14.74 -23.34
CA PRO A 238 11.79 -14.24 -22.31
C PRO A 238 11.27 -12.99 -21.61
N GLU A 239 10.68 -12.07 -22.34
CA GLU A 239 10.09 -10.81 -21.81
C GLU A 239 8.87 -11.11 -20.94
N ASP A 240 7.91 -11.91 -21.45
CA ASP A 240 6.73 -12.32 -20.68
C ASP A 240 7.11 -13.02 -19.37
N ALA A 241 8.13 -13.87 -19.40
CA ALA A 241 8.58 -14.61 -18.21
C ALA A 241 9.16 -13.69 -17.15
N ILE A 242 9.92 -12.66 -17.56
CA ILE A 242 10.49 -11.65 -16.67
C ILE A 242 9.37 -10.78 -16.08
N ASP A 243 8.45 -10.29 -16.93
CA ASP A 243 7.35 -9.45 -16.48
C ASP A 243 6.40 -10.22 -15.54
N ALA A 244 6.13 -11.49 -15.82
CA ALA A 244 5.38 -12.35 -14.91
C ALA A 244 6.09 -12.55 -13.58
N ALA A 245 7.41 -12.72 -13.56
CA ALA A 245 8.18 -12.82 -12.33
C ALA A 245 8.14 -11.50 -11.52
N LYS A 246 8.24 -10.33 -12.18
CA LYS A 246 8.07 -9.03 -11.54
C LYS A 246 6.66 -8.85 -10.95
N ALA A 247 5.63 -9.30 -11.65
CA ALA A 247 4.25 -9.28 -11.18
C ALA A 247 4.05 -10.17 -9.94
N LEU A 248 4.67 -11.36 -9.91
CA LEU A 248 4.62 -12.28 -8.77
C LEU A 248 5.27 -11.73 -7.49
N GLN A 249 6.07 -10.67 -7.58
CA GLN A 249 6.64 -9.97 -6.42
C GLN A 249 5.68 -8.97 -5.78
N GLN A 250 4.54 -8.65 -6.39
CA GLN A 250 3.59 -7.68 -5.84
C GLN A 250 2.79 -8.26 -4.67
N THR A 251 2.41 -9.52 -4.77
CA THR A 251 1.61 -10.23 -3.77
C THR A 251 2.24 -11.58 -3.45
N ARG A 252 1.98 -12.08 -2.24
CA ARG A 252 2.51 -13.37 -1.82
C ARG A 252 1.74 -14.52 -2.46
N PHE A 253 2.42 -15.34 -3.28
CA PHE A 253 1.87 -16.52 -3.96
C PHE A 253 2.61 -17.81 -3.54
N PRO A 254 2.30 -18.43 -2.40
CA PRO A 254 3.04 -19.58 -1.90
C PRO A 254 3.14 -20.76 -2.88
N SER A 255 2.10 -20.99 -3.68
CA SER A 255 2.05 -22.06 -4.70
C SER A 255 3.13 -21.93 -5.78
N VAL A 256 3.71 -20.76 -5.97
CA VAL A 256 4.75 -20.49 -6.99
C VAL A 256 6.16 -20.79 -6.49
N LEU A 257 6.36 -20.96 -5.17
CA LEU A 257 7.68 -21.17 -4.58
C LEU A 257 8.50 -22.31 -5.24
N PRO A 258 7.95 -23.52 -5.50
CA PRO A 258 8.72 -24.58 -6.12
C PRO A 258 9.24 -24.21 -7.52
N LEU A 259 8.43 -23.48 -8.30
CA LEU A 259 8.82 -22.99 -9.62
C LEU A 259 9.91 -21.93 -9.52
N ALA A 260 9.77 -20.97 -8.63
CA ALA A 260 10.74 -19.89 -8.43
C ALA A 260 12.10 -20.46 -8.00
N LEU A 261 12.13 -21.40 -7.04
CA LEU A 261 13.35 -22.10 -6.62
C LEU A 261 13.98 -22.89 -7.77
N LYS A 262 13.19 -23.57 -8.58
CA LYS A 262 13.67 -24.28 -9.76
C LYS A 262 14.35 -23.35 -10.77
N ILE A 263 13.72 -22.20 -11.08
CA ILE A 263 14.27 -21.23 -12.02
C ILE A 263 15.54 -20.57 -11.45
N ALA A 264 15.54 -20.20 -10.18
CA ALA A 264 16.68 -19.61 -9.50
C ALA A 264 17.90 -20.57 -9.51
N ALA A 265 17.69 -21.89 -9.39
CA ALA A 265 18.72 -22.89 -9.43
C ALA A 265 19.15 -23.30 -10.85
N ASP A 266 18.37 -23.00 -11.90
CA ASP A 266 18.68 -23.42 -13.27
C ASP A 266 19.79 -22.57 -13.90
N ALA A 267 20.97 -23.13 -14.05
CA ALA A 267 22.11 -22.46 -14.69
C ALA A 267 21.88 -22.09 -16.17
N LYS A 268 20.88 -22.68 -16.83
CA LYS A 268 20.54 -22.42 -18.23
C LYS A 268 19.43 -21.36 -18.38
N ALA A 269 18.71 -21.04 -17.29
CA ALA A 269 17.69 -20.03 -17.32
C ALA A 269 18.27 -18.64 -17.64
N ASN A 270 17.44 -17.77 -18.23
CA ASN A 270 17.82 -16.40 -18.51
C ASN A 270 18.29 -15.70 -17.21
N LYS A 271 19.41 -14.96 -17.29
CA LYS A 271 20.06 -14.34 -16.11
C LYS A 271 19.14 -13.37 -15.38
N GLU A 272 18.36 -12.57 -16.11
CA GLU A 272 17.42 -11.61 -15.52
C GLU A 272 16.26 -12.36 -14.86
N LEU A 273 15.69 -13.35 -15.55
CA LEU A 273 14.63 -14.19 -14.98
C LEU A 273 15.06 -14.89 -13.69
N ARG A 274 16.32 -15.39 -13.64
CA ARG A 274 16.89 -15.94 -12.39
C ARG A 274 16.94 -14.89 -11.27
N GLY A 275 17.34 -13.66 -11.63
CA GLY A 275 17.34 -12.53 -10.68
C GLY A 275 15.95 -12.24 -10.14
N GLU A 276 14.94 -12.17 -11.00
CA GLU A 276 13.56 -11.92 -10.60
C GLU A 276 12.96 -13.08 -9.78
N ALA A 277 13.39 -14.32 -10.06
CA ALA A 277 12.96 -15.49 -9.28
C ALA A 277 13.38 -15.38 -7.80
N PHE A 278 14.55 -14.81 -7.48
CA PHE A 278 14.93 -14.52 -6.08
C PHE A 278 13.96 -13.54 -5.43
N GLY A 279 13.56 -12.47 -6.12
CA GLY A 279 12.56 -11.52 -5.62
C GLY A 279 11.20 -12.19 -5.33
N VAL A 280 10.78 -13.15 -6.17
CA VAL A 280 9.57 -13.95 -5.90
C VAL A 280 9.75 -14.81 -4.65
N ILE A 281 10.90 -15.47 -4.48
CA ILE A 281 11.21 -16.29 -3.29
C ILE A 281 11.21 -15.41 -2.03
N GLU A 282 11.87 -14.25 -2.07
CA GLU A 282 11.88 -13.27 -0.97
C GLU A 282 10.46 -12.83 -0.58
N LYS A 283 9.63 -12.52 -1.57
CA LYS A 283 8.24 -12.11 -1.34
C LYS A 283 7.38 -13.19 -0.68
N ILE A 284 7.58 -14.46 -1.09
CA ILE A 284 6.88 -15.60 -0.52
C ILE A 284 7.37 -15.85 0.90
N GLY A 285 8.68 -15.89 1.10
CA GLY A 285 9.30 -16.12 2.41
C GLY A 285 8.99 -17.49 3.03
N GLY A 286 9.32 -17.60 4.32
CA GLY A 286 9.04 -18.79 5.12
C GLY A 286 10.16 -19.84 5.06
N THR A 287 10.04 -20.85 5.92
CA THR A 287 11.10 -21.86 6.14
C THR A 287 11.45 -22.66 4.88
N GLU A 288 10.48 -22.97 4.05
CA GLU A 288 10.71 -23.73 2.80
C GLU A 288 11.54 -22.90 1.80
N ALA A 289 11.25 -21.60 1.69
CA ALA A 289 12.02 -20.67 0.86
C ALA A 289 13.46 -20.57 1.37
N GLU A 290 13.67 -20.40 2.69
CA GLU A 290 14.98 -20.36 3.32
C GLU A 290 15.78 -21.63 3.04
N HIS A 291 15.21 -22.82 3.27
CA HIS A 291 15.87 -24.10 2.97
C HIS A 291 16.24 -24.24 1.48
N GLY A 292 15.37 -23.80 0.59
CA GLY A 292 15.65 -23.78 -0.85
C GLY A 292 16.84 -22.89 -1.20
N LEU A 293 16.91 -21.68 -0.61
CA LEU A 293 18.01 -20.75 -0.79
C LEU A 293 19.32 -21.29 -0.23
N LEU A 294 19.31 -21.89 0.98
CA LEU A 294 20.50 -22.53 1.55
C LEU A 294 21.07 -23.63 0.66
N ARG A 295 20.18 -24.40 -0.03
CA ARG A 295 20.62 -25.39 -1.01
C ARG A 295 21.28 -24.73 -2.22
N ILE A 296 20.71 -23.65 -2.76
CA ILE A 296 21.33 -22.90 -3.87
C ILE A 296 22.71 -22.36 -3.46
N ILE A 297 22.85 -21.80 -2.25
CA ILE A 297 24.14 -21.33 -1.73
C ILE A 297 25.16 -22.45 -1.70
N ALA A 298 24.76 -23.67 -1.29
CA ALA A 298 25.68 -24.81 -1.16
C ALA A 298 26.08 -25.45 -2.49
N GLU A 299 25.19 -25.44 -3.48
CA GLU A 299 25.32 -26.28 -4.67
C GLU A 299 25.55 -25.52 -5.98
N ASP A 300 25.19 -24.25 -6.09
CA ASP A 300 25.37 -23.48 -7.32
C ASP A 300 26.85 -23.21 -7.60
N LYS A 301 27.26 -23.38 -8.88
CA LYS A 301 28.65 -23.14 -9.29
C LYS A 301 28.98 -21.67 -9.54
N ASN A 302 27.98 -20.81 -9.58
CA ASN A 302 28.12 -19.39 -9.84
C ASN A 302 28.08 -18.60 -8.52
N ASP A 303 29.20 -17.99 -8.14
CA ASP A 303 29.30 -17.22 -6.89
C ASP A 303 28.32 -16.05 -6.82
N ILE A 304 27.96 -15.42 -7.95
CA ILE A 304 26.97 -14.34 -7.97
C ILE A 304 25.59 -14.89 -7.59
N VAL A 305 25.23 -16.06 -8.07
CA VAL A 305 23.95 -16.71 -7.74
C VAL A 305 23.94 -17.14 -6.28
N ARG A 306 25.02 -17.74 -5.80
CA ARG A 306 25.18 -18.10 -4.38
C ARG A 306 25.03 -16.87 -3.47
N TYR A 307 25.68 -15.77 -3.88
CA TYR A 307 25.57 -14.49 -3.17
C TYR A 307 24.13 -13.94 -3.17
N ARG A 308 23.44 -13.95 -4.32
CA ARG A 308 22.02 -13.54 -4.38
C ARG A 308 21.12 -14.41 -3.52
N ALA A 309 21.37 -15.72 -3.48
CA ALA A 309 20.64 -16.62 -2.59
C ALA A 309 20.92 -16.31 -1.11
N HIS A 310 22.15 -15.92 -0.77
CA HIS A 310 22.52 -15.48 0.59
C HIS A 310 21.76 -14.20 0.96
N GLU A 311 21.77 -13.18 0.10
CA GLU A 311 21.04 -11.93 0.31
C GLU A 311 19.54 -12.22 0.53
N ALA A 312 18.92 -13.06 -0.30
CA ALA A 312 17.54 -13.47 -0.16
C ALA A 312 17.28 -14.25 1.14
N ALA A 313 18.18 -15.14 1.54
CA ALA A 313 18.05 -15.87 2.80
C ALA A 313 18.09 -14.92 4.02
N LEU A 314 19.00 -13.92 4.02
CA LEU A 314 19.05 -12.90 5.06
C LEU A 314 17.81 -12.00 5.06
N GLU A 315 17.22 -11.70 3.89
CA GLU A 315 15.99 -10.91 3.82
C GLU A 315 14.81 -11.65 4.46
N ILE A 316 14.74 -12.97 4.29
CA ILE A 316 13.68 -13.82 4.85
C ILE A 316 13.91 -14.08 6.33
N GLY A 317 15.06 -14.67 6.69
CA GLY A 317 15.37 -15.15 8.04
C GLY A 317 16.03 -14.11 8.94
N LYS A 318 16.37 -12.92 8.40
CA LYS A 318 17.05 -11.85 9.12
C LYS A 318 18.30 -12.37 9.83
N GLY A 319 18.49 -12.04 11.11
CA GLY A 319 19.63 -12.49 11.91
C GLY A 319 19.77 -14.01 12.00
N ASP A 320 18.67 -14.73 12.09
CA ASP A 320 18.66 -16.19 12.29
C ASP A 320 19.24 -16.94 11.08
N ALA A 321 19.16 -16.36 9.88
CA ALA A 321 19.73 -16.93 8.66
C ALA A 321 21.27 -16.75 8.55
N ILE A 322 21.91 -15.90 9.36
CA ILE A 322 23.36 -15.60 9.23
C ILE A 322 24.20 -16.87 9.32
N VAL A 323 24.05 -17.61 10.41
CA VAL A 323 24.88 -18.82 10.64
C VAL A 323 24.61 -19.91 9.61
N PRO A 324 23.35 -20.30 9.32
CA PRO A 324 23.05 -21.30 8.28
C PRO A 324 23.55 -20.90 6.89
N ALA A 325 23.36 -19.64 6.49
CA ALA A 325 23.80 -19.17 5.17
C ALA A 325 25.32 -19.16 5.01
N LEU A 326 26.06 -18.70 6.02
CA LEU A 326 27.53 -18.75 6.02
C LEU A 326 28.07 -20.20 6.03
N GLN A 327 27.41 -21.11 6.73
CA GLN A 327 27.75 -22.54 6.69
C GLN A 327 27.49 -23.15 5.32
N ALA A 328 26.37 -22.81 4.68
CA ALA A 328 26.05 -23.27 3.33
C ALA A 328 27.10 -22.79 2.30
N PHE A 329 27.60 -21.56 2.43
CA PHE A 329 28.68 -21.03 1.60
C PHE A 329 29.97 -21.84 1.72
N SER A 330 30.23 -22.40 2.89
CA SER A 330 31.41 -23.20 3.21
C SER A 330 31.28 -24.67 2.84
N GLY A 331 30.20 -25.04 2.14
CA GLY A 331 29.87 -26.41 1.78
C GLY A 331 30.81 -27.04 0.76
N LYS A 332 30.23 -27.77 -0.23
CA LYS A 332 30.97 -28.58 -1.20
C LYS A 332 31.82 -27.78 -2.20
N LEU A 333 31.50 -26.51 -2.41
CA LEU A 333 32.14 -25.66 -3.42
C LEU A 333 32.92 -24.53 -2.77
N SER A 334 34.20 -24.36 -3.16
CA SER A 334 34.93 -23.14 -2.89
C SER A 334 34.42 -22.02 -3.79
N PHE A 335 34.35 -20.79 -3.27
CA PHE A 335 34.05 -19.62 -4.09
C PHE A 335 35.26 -19.24 -4.96
N LYS A 336 34.99 -18.62 -6.11
CA LYS A 336 36.00 -18.23 -7.10
C LYS A 336 36.35 -16.74 -7.01
N ARG A 337 35.45 -15.92 -6.49
CA ARG A 337 35.61 -14.48 -6.35
C ARG A 337 36.27 -14.16 -5.01
N GLU A 338 37.27 -13.29 -5.06
CA GLU A 338 38.04 -12.86 -3.86
C GLU A 338 37.23 -11.90 -2.99
N ASP A 339 36.27 -11.14 -3.61
CA ASP A 339 35.44 -10.13 -2.96
C ASP A 339 34.16 -10.71 -2.28
N VAL A 340 33.99 -12.03 -2.27
CA VAL A 340 32.79 -12.66 -1.67
C VAL A 340 32.64 -12.32 -0.19
N VAL A 341 33.73 -12.33 0.57
CA VAL A 341 33.66 -12.04 2.02
C VAL A 341 33.17 -10.62 2.26
N ASP A 342 33.62 -9.65 1.46
CA ASP A 342 33.21 -8.24 1.58
C ASP A 342 31.71 -8.08 1.30
N PHE A 343 31.19 -8.80 0.31
CA PHE A 343 29.74 -8.80 0.04
C PHE A 343 28.94 -9.42 1.19
N LEU A 344 29.39 -10.55 1.75
CA LEU A 344 28.72 -11.19 2.89
C LEU A 344 28.71 -10.27 4.11
N VAL A 345 29.84 -9.64 4.42
CA VAL A 345 29.96 -8.65 5.52
C VAL A 345 29.01 -7.49 5.30
N LYS A 346 28.96 -6.93 4.09
CA LYS A 346 28.06 -5.82 3.73
C LYS A 346 26.59 -6.18 3.95
N ASP A 347 26.18 -7.37 3.55
CA ASP A 347 24.79 -7.79 3.72
C ASP A 347 24.42 -8.01 5.19
N ILE A 348 25.29 -8.65 5.95
CA ILE A 348 25.10 -8.81 7.40
C ILE A 348 25.01 -7.43 8.07
N SER A 349 25.85 -6.46 7.67
CA SER A 349 25.84 -5.12 8.25
C SER A 349 24.52 -4.35 8.00
N LYS A 350 23.82 -4.63 6.88
CA LYS A 350 22.49 -4.05 6.59
C LYS A 350 21.43 -4.44 7.64
N LEU A 351 21.60 -5.58 8.30
CA LEU A 351 20.69 -6.02 9.38
C LEU A 351 20.85 -5.18 10.66
N GLY A 352 21.92 -4.40 10.77
CA GLY A 352 22.17 -3.49 11.87
C GLY A 352 22.57 -4.20 13.18
N ALA A 353 22.59 -3.43 14.27
CA ALA A 353 23.01 -3.91 15.59
C ALA A 353 22.19 -5.11 16.12
N LYS A 354 20.96 -5.31 15.64
CA LYS A 354 20.11 -6.45 16.04
C LYS A 354 20.69 -7.79 15.62
N ALA A 355 21.54 -7.83 14.60
CA ALA A 355 22.19 -9.05 14.12
C ALA A 355 23.42 -9.47 14.95
N LYS A 356 23.91 -8.59 15.84
CA LYS A 356 25.12 -8.83 16.64
C LYS A 356 25.15 -10.17 17.39
N PRO A 357 24.05 -10.63 18.05
CA PRO A 357 24.08 -11.93 18.74
C PRO A 357 24.37 -13.10 17.79
N GLN A 358 23.80 -13.10 16.60
CA GLN A 358 24.01 -14.14 15.59
C GLN A 358 25.38 -14.05 14.93
N VAL A 359 25.89 -12.83 14.74
CA VAL A 359 27.29 -12.62 14.31
C VAL A 359 28.26 -13.18 15.33
N LEU A 360 28.04 -12.94 16.61
CA LEU A 360 28.84 -13.53 17.69
C LEU A 360 28.75 -15.07 17.73
N ALA A 361 27.55 -15.61 17.47
CA ALA A 361 27.35 -17.07 17.35
C ALA A 361 28.15 -17.65 16.17
N ALA A 362 28.29 -16.94 15.07
CA ALA A 362 29.08 -17.37 13.92
C ALA A 362 30.60 -17.47 14.19
N LEU A 363 31.11 -16.81 15.23
CA LEU A 363 32.49 -16.97 15.67
C LEU A 363 32.82 -18.42 16.12
N ALA A 364 31.83 -19.17 16.60
CA ALA A 364 31.94 -20.56 16.98
C ALA A 364 31.71 -21.55 15.82
N SER A 365 31.50 -21.07 14.60
CA SER A 365 31.26 -21.93 13.44
C SER A 365 32.47 -22.81 13.10
N PRO A 366 32.28 -24.05 12.67
CA PRO A 366 33.38 -24.87 12.14
C PRO A 366 33.97 -24.30 10.85
N SER A 367 33.23 -23.44 10.14
CA SER A 367 33.63 -22.80 8.90
C SER A 367 34.57 -21.62 9.14
N ALA A 368 35.79 -21.66 8.61
CA ALA A 368 36.73 -20.53 8.63
C ALA A 368 36.12 -19.29 7.93
N LEU A 369 35.36 -19.47 6.84
CA LEU A 369 34.65 -18.38 6.15
C LEU A 369 33.65 -17.72 7.09
N ALA A 370 32.83 -18.49 7.78
CA ALA A 370 31.84 -17.97 8.70
C ALA A 370 32.50 -17.16 9.85
N ARG A 371 33.57 -17.70 10.45
CA ARG A 371 34.30 -17.01 11.50
C ARG A 371 34.93 -15.71 11.02
N MET A 372 35.61 -15.74 9.86
CA MET A 372 36.22 -14.52 9.27
C MET A 372 35.13 -13.48 8.95
N THR A 373 34.08 -13.88 8.28
CA THR A 373 32.96 -12.95 7.95
C THR A 373 32.36 -12.33 9.22
N ALA A 374 32.23 -13.10 10.29
CA ALA A 374 31.73 -12.60 11.58
C ALA A 374 32.70 -11.59 12.22
N ILE A 375 33.99 -11.88 12.19
CA ILE A 375 35.06 -10.96 12.69
C ILE A 375 34.98 -9.62 11.97
N LEU A 376 34.92 -9.63 10.63
CA LEU A 376 34.88 -8.43 9.80
C LEU A 376 33.53 -7.69 9.92
N ALA A 377 32.44 -8.42 10.13
CA ALA A 377 31.12 -7.80 10.38
C ALA A 377 31.11 -6.99 11.70
N LEU A 378 31.82 -7.46 12.75
CA LEU A 378 31.93 -6.73 14.00
C LEU A 378 32.75 -5.42 13.84
N GLU A 379 33.74 -5.39 12.95
CA GLU A 379 34.52 -4.18 12.62
C GLU A 379 33.67 -3.16 11.82
N THR A 380 32.72 -3.62 11.04
CA THR A 380 32.02 -2.78 10.06
C THR A 380 31.12 -1.75 10.72
N ASN A 381 31.11 -0.52 10.18
CA ASN A 381 30.23 0.54 10.60
C ASN A 381 28.79 0.23 10.24
N LEU A 382 27.86 0.61 11.11
CA LEU A 382 26.43 0.40 10.88
C LEU A 382 25.90 1.41 9.86
N PRO A 383 25.12 0.98 8.84
CA PRO A 383 24.55 1.89 7.84
C PRO A 383 23.69 3.02 8.44
N ALA A 384 22.94 2.71 9.51
CA ALA A 384 22.11 3.70 10.21
C ALA A 384 22.89 4.68 11.09
N ASN A 385 24.14 4.34 11.48
CA ASN A 385 25.03 5.20 12.24
C ASN A 385 26.48 4.94 11.83
N PRO A 386 27.03 5.65 10.83
CA PRO A 386 28.38 5.43 10.33
C PRO A 386 29.51 5.68 11.34
N ARG A 387 29.21 6.25 12.51
CA ARG A 387 30.17 6.44 13.61
C ARG A 387 30.16 5.29 14.61
N ALA A 388 29.19 4.38 14.53
CA ALA A 388 29.10 3.21 15.39
C ALA A 388 29.42 1.95 14.59
N ARG A 389 30.27 1.10 15.14
CA ARG A 389 30.52 -0.25 14.62
C ARG A 389 29.47 -1.23 15.14
N MET A 390 29.33 -2.39 14.48
CA MET A 390 28.50 -3.46 14.98
C MET A 390 29.03 -4.04 16.29
N GLY A 391 30.34 -4.23 16.38
CA GLY A 391 31.03 -4.66 17.60
C GLY A 391 31.41 -3.53 18.54
N GLY A 392 31.49 -3.85 19.82
CA GLY A 392 31.97 -2.97 20.88
C GLY A 392 33.15 -3.55 21.66
N PRO A 393 33.76 -2.79 22.65
CA PRO A 393 34.85 -3.27 23.45
C PRO A 393 34.60 -4.59 24.16
N GLU A 394 33.38 -4.88 24.52
CA GLU A 394 32.95 -6.13 25.17
C GLU A 394 33.13 -7.36 24.26
N ASP A 395 33.14 -7.20 22.94
CA ASP A 395 33.26 -8.28 21.96
C ASP A 395 34.72 -8.70 21.72
N ALA A 396 35.69 -7.96 22.26
CA ALA A 396 37.08 -8.31 22.15
C ALA A 396 37.42 -9.67 22.82
N ALA A 397 36.77 -10.02 23.92
CA ALA A 397 37.02 -11.28 24.62
C ALA A 397 36.60 -12.51 23.80
N PRO A 398 35.40 -12.57 23.17
CA PRO A 398 35.05 -13.60 22.19
C PRO A 398 36.01 -13.70 21.00
N LEU A 399 36.49 -12.59 20.45
CA LEU A 399 37.44 -12.55 19.35
C LEU A 399 38.79 -13.16 19.75
N LEU A 400 39.31 -12.82 20.93
CA LEU A 400 40.59 -13.33 21.42
C LEU A 400 40.63 -14.84 21.66
N LYS A 401 39.44 -15.50 21.81
CA LYS A 401 39.38 -16.98 21.84
C LYS A 401 39.81 -17.59 20.50
N LEU A 402 39.69 -16.86 19.41
CA LEU A 402 40.13 -17.29 18.08
C LEU A 402 41.62 -16.95 17.80
N ALA A 403 42.34 -16.35 18.73
CA ALA A 403 43.72 -15.83 18.54
C ALA A 403 44.73 -16.83 18.02
N GLN A 404 44.50 -18.13 18.19
CA GLN A 404 45.36 -19.22 17.71
C GLN A 404 44.76 -19.93 16.46
N ASP A 405 43.72 -19.43 15.87
CA ASP A 405 43.10 -20.02 14.70
C ASP A 405 43.97 -19.74 13.45
N THR A 406 44.60 -20.79 12.93
CA THR A 406 45.50 -20.72 11.76
C THR A 406 44.75 -20.87 10.42
N ALA A 407 43.43 -20.99 10.42
CA ALA A 407 42.69 -21.15 9.20
C ALA A 407 42.80 -19.91 8.31
N THR A 408 42.98 -20.13 7.02
CA THR A 408 43.03 -19.09 5.97
C THR A 408 41.81 -19.20 5.07
N ILE A 409 41.48 -18.12 4.36
CA ILE A 409 40.36 -18.05 3.43
C ILE A 409 40.92 -17.56 2.10
N LYS A 410 40.39 -18.12 1.01
CA LYS A 410 40.69 -17.66 -0.34
C LYS A 410 40.36 -16.17 -0.50
N GLY A 411 41.25 -15.44 -1.16
CA GLY A 411 41.09 -13.99 -1.36
C GLY A 411 41.77 -13.13 -0.28
N PHE A 412 42.25 -13.76 0.81
CA PHE A 412 43.05 -13.09 1.82
C PHE A 412 44.50 -13.48 1.68
N PRO A 413 45.45 -12.58 2.06
CA PRO A 413 46.86 -12.94 2.13
C PRO A 413 47.06 -14.17 3.02
N PRO A 414 48.02 -15.06 2.73
CA PRO A 414 48.31 -16.23 3.58
C PRO A 414 48.63 -15.87 5.03
N SER A 415 49.09 -14.66 5.28
CA SER A 415 49.36 -14.11 6.61
C SER A 415 48.08 -13.66 7.36
N ALA A 416 46.98 -13.43 6.65
CA ALA A 416 45.70 -13.02 7.24
C ALA A 416 44.89 -14.25 7.63
N THR A 417 45.29 -14.95 8.68
CA THR A 417 44.53 -16.06 9.26
C THR A 417 43.36 -15.52 10.08
N VAL A 418 42.39 -16.37 10.35
CA VAL A 418 41.25 -16.05 11.24
C VAL A 418 41.75 -15.49 12.58
N GLY A 419 42.80 -16.08 13.16
CA GLY A 419 43.37 -15.63 14.43
C GLY A 419 44.09 -14.28 14.36
N VAL A 420 44.75 -13.98 13.24
CA VAL A 420 45.39 -12.66 13.03
C VAL A 420 44.34 -11.58 12.95
N GLU A 421 43.29 -11.78 12.14
CA GLU A 421 42.20 -10.83 12.01
C GLU A 421 41.40 -10.69 13.31
N ALA A 422 41.19 -11.76 14.04
CA ALA A 422 40.52 -11.70 15.34
C ALA A 422 41.31 -10.82 16.36
N LYS A 423 42.64 -10.94 16.40
CA LYS A 423 43.48 -10.08 17.24
C LYS A 423 43.42 -8.61 16.79
N ARG A 424 43.52 -8.36 15.50
CA ARG A 424 43.43 -7.03 14.90
C ARG A 424 42.13 -6.33 15.26
N VAL A 425 40.99 -7.00 15.00
CA VAL A 425 39.68 -6.44 15.27
C VAL A 425 39.44 -6.28 16.77
N ALA A 426 39.87 -7.25 17.60
CA ALA A 426 39.81 -7.10 19.07
C ALA A 426 40.56 -5.86 19.60
N ALA A 427 41.75 -5.59 19.07
CA ALA A 427 42.54 -4.40 19.43
C ALA A 427 41.83 -3.12 18.99
N LEU A 428 41.26 -3.11 17.74
CA LEU A 428 40.51 -2.00 17.21
C LEU A 428 39.25 -1.67 18.05
N LEU A 429 38.51 -2.70 18.47
CA LEU A 429 37.33 -2.51 19.31
C LEU A 429 37.65 -1.99 20.71
N GLN A 430 38.85 -2.30 21.24
CA GLN A 430 39.36 -1.77 22.51
C GLN A 430 39.98 -0.37 22.41
N GLY A 431 39.98 0.23 21.19
CA GLY A 431 40.65 1.52 20.98
C GLY A 431 42.17 1.46 21.05
N LYS A 432 42.77 0.27 20.92
CA LYS A 432 44.21 0.05 20.86
C LYS A 432 44.62 0.02 19.39
N GLU A 433 44.67 1.19 18.74
CA GLU A 433 45.26 1.29 17.41
C GLU A 433 46.76 1.06 17.47
N ASN A 434 47.25 0.12 16.66
CA ASN A 434 48.68 -0.06 16.40
C ASN A 434 49.15 0.92 15.33
#